data_071e56f2cd775fc3f886992e8f9e5074
#
_entry.id   071e56f2cd775fc3f886992e8f9e5074
#
_cell.length_a   1.000
_cell.length_b   1.000
_cell.length_c   1.000
_cell.angle_alpha   90.00
_cell.angle_beta   90.00
_cell.angle_gamma   90.00
#
_symmetry.space_group_name_H-M   'P 1'
#
loop_
_entity.id
_entity.type
_entity.pdbx_description
1 polymer ?
#
loop_
_entity_poly.entity_id
_entity_poly.type
_entity_poly.pdbx_seq_one_letter_code
_entity_poly.pdbx_strand_id
1 'polypeptide(L)'
;MQIFFPKEETNEIRATILPEVAKKFIDLGIEVSVETGLGDKVFVSDDLYAQAGAKICNDSNEALSRADIVCKINKPNSNEVALLKKDAIFVSFLDPFNEGELVSELASANVSSISMELVPRITRAQKMDALSSQANLAGYAAVIEASRTPVSYTHLRAHETREY
;
A
#
# COMPACT_ATOMS: atom_id res chain seq x y z
N MET A 1 -5.69 0.09 -21.05
CA MET A 1 -4.79 0.40 -19.95
C MET A 1 -5.04 -0.64 -18.86
N GLN A 2 -3.99 -1.31 -18.43
CA GLN A 2 -4.06 -2.38 -17.44
C GLN A 2 -3.34 -1.95 -16.16
N ILE A 3 -4.03 -2.10 -15.01
CA ILE A 3 -3.42 -1.92 -13.70
C ILE A 3 -3.26 -3.29 -13.05
N PHE A 4 -2.09 -3.54 -12.48
CA PHE A 4 -1.78 -4.75 -11.75
C PHE A 4 -1.47 -4.46 -10.28
N PHE A 5 -2.00 -5.28 -9.40
CA PHE A 5 -1.80 -5.25 -7.97
C PHE A 5 -1.17 -6.57 -7.52
N PRO A 6 0.15 -6.63 -7.38
CA PRO A 6 0.83 -7.81 -6.86
C PRO A 6 0.57 -7.98 -5.36
N LYS A 7 0.72 -9.21 -4.88
CA LYS A 7 0.69 -9.55 -3.47
C LYS A 7 1.88 -8.96 -2.74
N GLU A 8 1.64 -8.45 -1.54
CA GLU A 8 2.71 -7.93 -0.70
C GLU A 8 3.50 -9.06 -0.02
N GLU A 9 4.75 -8.75 0.31
CA GLU A 9 5.64 -9.68 1.01
C GLU A 9 5.10 -10.07 2.39
N THR A 10 5.75 -11.04 3.02
CA THR A 10 5.25 -11.76 4.20
C THR A 10 4.93 -10.85 5.40
N ASN A 11 5.63 -9.74 5.55
CA ASN A 11 5.48 -8.85 6.70
C ASN A 11 4.40 -7.78 6.53
N GLU A 12 3.92 -7.53 5.32
CA GLU A 12 2.83 -6.60 5.06
C GLU A 12 1.48 -7.33 5.15
N ILE A 13 0.60 -6.85 6.01
CA ILE A 13 -0.72 -7.46 6.23
C ILE A 13 -1.84 -6.75 5.48
N ARG A 14 -1.59 -5.56 4.95
CA ARG A 14 -2.58 -4.79 4.21
C ARG A 14 -2.69 -5.29 2.78
N ALA A 15 -3.86 -5.16 2.18
CA ALA A 15 -4.07 -5.32 0.75
C ALA A 15 -3.96 -3.95 0.07
N THR A 16 -3.28 -3.90 -1.07
CA THR A 16 -3.08 -2.65 -1.84
C THR A 16 -4.40 -2.12 -2.39
N ILE A 17 -5.33 -3.01 -2.70
CA ILE A 17 -6.67 -2.67 -3.20
C ILE A 17 -7.72 -3.58 -2.58
N LEU A 18 -8.93 -3.06 -2.42
CA LEU A 18 -10.13 -3.84 -2.05
C LEU A 18 -11.07 -4.00 -3.26
N PRO A 19 -11.93 -5.04 -3.28
CA PRO A 19 -12.83 -5.32 -4.42
C PRO A 19 -13.70 -4.12 -4.82
N GLU A 20 -14.20 -3.37 -3.84
CA GLU A 20 -15.03 -2.18 -4.09
C GLU A 20 -14.28 -1.07 -4.85
N VAL A 21 -12.97 -0.95 -4.60
CA VAL A 21 -12.12 0.02 -5.28
C VAL A 21 -11.74 -0.51 -6.67
N ALA A 22 -11.45 -1.81 -6.79
CA ALA A 22 -11.20 -2.47 -8.07
C ALA A 22 -12.38 -2.25 -9.03
N LYS A 23 -13.61 -2.41 -8.54
CA LYS A 23 -14.83 -2.15 -9.32
C LYS A 23 -14.88 -0.72 -9.85
N LYS A 24 -14.50 0.28 -9.06
CA LYS A 24 -14.49 1.69 -9.52
C LYS A 24 -13.53 1.91 -10.69
N PHE A 25 -12.36 1.27 -10.69
CA PHE A 25 -11.44 1.33 -11.83
C PHE A 25 -12.02 0.65 -13.07
N ILE A 26 -12.67 -0.50 -12.88
CA ILE A 26 -13.32 -1.25 -13.98
C ILE A 26 -14.47 -0.44 -14.57
N ASP A 27 -15.28 0.20 -13.76
CA ASP A 27 -16.38 1.08 -14.20
C ASP A 27 -15.86 2.30 -15.01
N LEU A 28 -14.60 2.69 -14.81
CA LEU A 28 -13.90 3.70 -15.62
C LEU A 28 -13.29 3.12 -16.93
N GLY A 29 -13.50 1.85 -17.20
CA GLY A 29 -12.96 1.18 -18.40
C GLY A 29 -11.50 0.76 -18.29
N ILE A 30 -10.97 0.65 -17.06
CA ILE A 30 -9.61 0.21 -16.79
C ILE A 30 -9.62 -1.29 -16.50
N GLU A 31 -8.73 -2.03 -17.10
CA GLU A 31 -8.53 -3.45 -16.81
C GLU A 31 -7.75 -3.59 -15.50
N VAL A 32 -8.35 -4.26 -14.52
CA VAL A 32 -7.74 -4.51 -13.22
C VAL A 32 -7.35 -5.98 -13.11
N SER A 33 -6.10 -6.22 -12.76
CA SER A 33 -5.57 -7.54 -12.45
C SER A 33 -5.02 -7.56 -11.03
N VAL A 34 -5.28 -8.62 -10.30
CA VAL A 34 -4.78 -8.83 -8.94
C VAL A 34 -4.07 -10.19 -8.86
N GLU A 35 -3.01 -10.25 -8.10
CA GLU A 35 -2.33 -11.52 -7.84
C GLU A 35 -3.16 -12.38 -6.89
N THR A 36 -3.18 -13.69 -7.13
CA THR A 36 -3.91 -14.65 -6.28
C THR A 36 -3.48 -14.53 -4.82
N GLY A 37 -4.44 -14.51 -3.92
CA GLY A 37 -4.21 -14.38 -2.49
C GLY A 37 -3.81 -12.96 -2.03
N LEU A 38 -3.98 -11.92 -2.86
CA LEU A 38 -3.72 -10.54 -2.47
C LEU A 38 -4.46 -10.14 -1.18
N GLY A 39 -5.71 -10.58 -1.06
CA GLY A 39 -6.59 -10.24 0.06
C GLY A 39 -6.59 -11.21 1.24
N ASP A 40 -5.83 -12.30 1.20
CA ASP A 40 -5.89 -13.37 2.20
C ASP A 40 -5.69 -12.86 3.63
N LYS A 41 -4.74 -11.96 3.84
CA LYS A 41 -4.39 -11.42 5.16
C LYS A 41 -5.44 -10.44 5.72
N VAL A 42 -6.33 -9.95 4.88
CA VAL A 42 -7.45 -9.08 5.24
C VAL A 42 -8.80 -9.80 5.09
N PHE A 43 -8.77 -11.15 4.98
CA PHE A 43 -9.96 -12.01 4.86
C PHE A 43 -10.82 -11.71 3.63
N VAL A 44 -10.21 -11.27 2.54
CA VAL A 44 -10.87 -11.04 1.25
C VAL A 44 -10.40 -12.10 0.27
N SER A 45 -11.31 -12.96 -0.18
CA SER A 45 -11.00 -14.03 -1.14
C SER A 45 -10.85 -13.52 -2.58
N ASP A 46 -10.13 -14.27 -3.41
CA ASP A 46 -10.00 -14.00 -4.84
C ASP A 46 -11.35 -13.96 -5.56
N ASP A 47 -12.34 -14.75 -5.11
CA ASP A 47 -13.68 -14.75 -5.67
C ASP A 47 -14.37 -13.38 -5.56
N LEU A 48 -14.12 -12.63 -4.48
CA LEU A 48 -14.69 -11.29 -4.31
C LEU A 48 -14.09 -10.29 -5.33
N TYR A 49 -12.81 -10.42 -5.62
CA TYR A 49 -12.17 -9.62 -6.67
C TYR A 49 -12.71 -10.01 -8.06
N ALA A 50 -12.88 -11.30 -8.32
CA ALA A 50 -13.45 -11.78 -9.58
C ALA A 50 -14.90 -11.32 -9.76
N GLN A 51 -15.73 -11.34 -8.71
CA GLN A 51 -17.10 -10.80 -8.72
C GLN A 51 -17.12 -9.29 -8.98
N ALA A 52 -16.11 -8.55 -8.51
CA ALA A 52 -15.94 -7.13 -8.81
C ALA A 52 -15.50 -6.89 -10.27
N GLY A 53 -15.13 -7.95 -11.01
CA GLY A 53 -14.70 -7.89 -12.40
C GLY A 53 -13.17 -7.83 -12.59
N ALA A 54 -12.38 -7.99 -11.54
CA ALA A 54 -10.93 -8.05 -11.64
C ALA A 54 -10.47 -9.43 -12.16
N LYS A 55 -9.37 -9.46 -12.88
CA LYS A 55 -8.72 -10.70 -13.32
C LYS A 55 -7.77 -11.20 -12.24
N ILE A 56 -7.90 -12.47 -11.87
CA ILE A 56 -6.97 -13.12 -10.94
C ILE A 56 -5.78 -13.67 -11.72
N CYS A 57 -4.58 -13.29 -11.31
CA CYS A 57 -3.32 -13.71 -11.94
C CYS A 57 -2.55 -14.65 -11.00
N ASN A 58 -2.19 -15.83 -11.51
CA ASN A 58 -1.35 -16.79 -10.78
C ASN A 58 0.15 -16.57 -11.05
N ASP A 59 0.49 -15.95 -12.17
CA ASP A 59 1.87 -15.62 -12.55
C ASP A 59 2.08 -14.11 -12.46
N SER A 60 2.69 -13.71 -11.34
CA SER A 60 3.01 -12.32 -11.05
C SER A 60 4.03 -11.74 -12.03
N ASN A 61 4.99 -12.56 -12.49
CA ASN A 61 6.04 -12.11 -13.41
C ASN A 61 5.46 -11.76 -14.79
N GLU A 62 4.55 -12.61 -15.30
CA GLU A 62 3.86 -12.33 -16.55
C GLU A 62 2.99 -11.07 -16.42
N ALA A 63 2.28 -10.92 -15.31
CA ALA A 63 1.42 -9.77 -15.06
C ALA A 63 2.22 -8.46 -14.95
N LEU A 64 3.36 -8.47 -14.25
CA LEU A 64 4.28 -7.32 -14.17
C LEU A 64 4.76 -6.86 -15.54
N SER A 65 5.12 -7.80 -16.41
CA SER A 65 5.65 -7.49 -17.76
C SER A 65 4.62 -6.89 -18.72
N ARG A 66 3.34 -7.03 -18.42
CA ARG A 66 2.22 -6.54 -19.27
C ARG A 66 1.55 -5.29 -18.74
N ALA A 67 1.64 -5.04 -17.44
CA ALA A 67 0.95 -3.95 -16.79
C ALA A 67 1.44 -2.58 -17.25
N ASP A 68 0.52 -1.67 -17.51
CA ASP A 68 0.81 -0.27 -17.78
C ASP A 68 1.04 0.49 -16.46
N ILE A 69 0.35 0.06 -15.40
CA ILE A 69 0.48 0.61 -14.05
C ILE A 69 0.60 -0.56 -13.06
N VAL A 70 1.56 -0.48 -12.16
CA VAL A 70 1.72 -1.41 -11.04
C VAL A 70 1.59 -0.65 -9.74
N CYS A 71 0.74 -1.13 -8.83
CA CYS A 71 0.54 -0.51 -7.53
C CYS A 71 0.87 -1.50 -6.40
N LYS A 72 1.80 -1.11 -5.53
CA LYS A 72 2.19 -1.83 -4.31
C LYS A 72 2.16 -0.90 -3.10
N ILE A 73 2.16 -1.48 -1.91
CA ILE A 73 2.42 -0.74 -0.68
C ILE A 73 3.94 -0.58 -0.52
N ASN A 74 4.66 -1.71 -0.53
CA ASN A 74 6.11 -1.70 -0.39
C ASN A 74 6.82 -1.39 -1.72
N LYS A 75 8.06 -0.92 -1.60
CA LYS A 75 8.95 -0.71 -2.75
C LYS A 75 9.21 -2.02 -3.51
N PRO A 76 9.47 -1.96 -4.82
CA PRO A 76 9.81 -3.14 -5.60
C PRO A 76 11.24 -3.59 -5.27
N ASN A 77 11.50 -4.88 -5.46
CA ASN A 77 12.87 -5.40 -5.49
C ASN A 77 13.45 -5.33 -6.92
N SER A 78 14.78 -5.50 -7.05
CA SER A 78 15.46 -5.40 -8.35
C SER A 78 14.96 -6.40 -9.40
N ASN A 79 14.49 -7.59 -8.97
CA ASN A 79 13.91 -8.56 -9.91
C ASN A 79 12.56 -8.07 -10.45
N GLU A 80 11.72 -7.49 -9.60
CA GLU A 80 10.46 -6.89 -10.03
C GLU A 80 10.70 -5.73 -10.98
N VAL A 81 11.68 -4.84 -10.67
CA VAL A 81 12.04 -3.72 -11.55
C VAL A 81 12.46 -4.20 -12.95
N ALA A 82 13.25 -5.27 -13.01
CA ALA A 82 13.70 -5.85 -14.29
C ALA A 82 12.57 -6.43 -15.12
N LEU A 83 11.45 -6.81 -14.51
CA LEU A 83 10.26 -7.37 -15.19
C LEU A 83 9.27 -6.29 -15.63
N LEU A 84 9.37 -5.06 -15.10
CA LEU A 84 8.43 -4.00 -15.44
C LEU A 84 8.49 -3.66 -16.93
N LYS A 85 7.32 -3.46 -17.51
CA LYS A 85 7.20 -2.97 -18.87
C LYS A 85 7.84 -1.60 -19.01
N LYS A 86 8.58 -1.38 -20.11
CA LYS A 86 9.07 -0.06 -20.47
C LYS A 86 7.91 0.95 -20.54
N ASP A 87 8.13 2.16 -20.04
CA ASP A 87 7.15 3.25 -19.93
C ASP A 87 5.98 2.96 -18.97
N ALA A 88 6.09 1.90 -18.14
CA ALA A 88 5.11 1.65 -17.08
C ALA A 88 5.19 2.70 -15.98
N ILE A 89 4.10 2.79 -15.22
CA ILE A 89 4.02 3.63 -14.01
C ILE A 89 4.02 2.71 -12.79
N PHE A 90 4.94 2.95 -11.87
CA PHE A 90 5.00 2.23 -10.59
C PHE A 90 4.59 3.15 -9.44
N VAL A 91 3.62 2.71 -8.63
CA VAL A 91 3.07 3.49 -7.51
C VAL A 91 3.27 2.73 -6.20
N SER A 92 4.03 3.29 -5.28
CA SER A 92 4.23 2.70 -3.93
C SER A 92 4.84 3.71 -2.95
N PHE A 93 5.10 3.27 -1.72
CA PHE A 93 6.02 3.95 -0.82
C PHE A 93 7.46 3.55 -1.19
N LEU A 94 8.21 4.46 -1.77
CA LEU A 94 9.54 4.18 -2.37
C LEU A 94 10.70 4.56 -1.47
N ASP A 95 10.50 5.51 -0.56
CA ASP A 95 11.56 6.12 0.27
C ASP A 95 12.76 6.65 -0.56
N PRO A 96 12.50 7.50 -1.57
CA PRO A 96 13.51 7.83 -2.58
C PRO A 96 14.71 8.58 -2.03
N PHE A 97 14.63 9.18 -0.84
CA PHE A 97 15.77 9.85 -0.19
C PHE A 97 16.80 8.87 0.38
N ASN A 98 16.35 7.68 0.79
CA ASN A 98 17.22 6.63 1.33
C ASN A 98 17.55 5.54 0.28
N GLU A 99 16.72 5.41 -0.77
CA GLU A 99 16.79 4.34 -1.78
C GLU A 99 17.25 4.87 -3.15
N GLY A 100 18.37 5.60 -3.17
CA GLY A 100 18.90 6.21 -4.40
C GLY A 100 19.27 5.19 -5.49
N GLU A 101 19.70 3.97 -5.11
CA GLU A 101 19.97 2.88 -6.04
C GLU A 101 18.70 2.41 -6.75
N LEU A 102 17.61 2.19 -5.99
CA LEU A 102 16.30 1.82 -6.55
C LEU A 102 15.78 2.87 -7.52
N VAL A 103 15.91 4.16 -7.16
CA VAL A 103 15.52 5.26 -8.06
C VAL A 103 16.28 5.20 -9.38
N SER A 104 17.58 4.91 -9.31
CA SER A 104 18.44 4.78 -10.48
C SER A 104 18.09 3.54 -11.33
N GLU A 105 17.73 2.42 -10.70
CA GLU A 105 17.24 1.21 -11.38
C GLU A 105 15.94 1.47 -12.12
N LEU A 106 14.94 2.10 -11.47
CA LEU A 106 13.66 2.47 -12.10
C LEU A 106 13.86 3.43 -13.28
N ALA A 107 14.74 4.42 -13.14
CA ALA A 107 15.09 5.33 -14.21
C ALA A 107 15.75 4.61 -15.39
N SER A 108 16.66 3.68 -15.11
CA SER A 108 17.37 2.88 -16.13
C SER A 108 16.41 1.94 -16.86
N ALA A 109 15.39 1.43 -16.17
CA ALA A 109 14.31 0.63 -16.75
C ALA A 109 13.30 1.47 -17.54
N ASN A 110 13.45 2.80 -17.56
CA ASN A 110 12.50 3.75 -18.16
C ASN A 110 11.08 3.62 -17.57
N VAL A 111 11.00 3.41 -16.25
CA VAL A 111 9.75 3.32 -15.48
C VAL A 111 9.50 4.65 -14.78
N SER A 112 8.30 5.20 -14.95
CA SER A 112 7.85 6.38 -14.17
C SER A 112 7.39 5.94 -12.80
N SER A 113 7.87 6.58 -11.74
CA SER A 113 7.49 6.19 -10.38
C SER A 113 6.76 7.32 -9.65
N ILE A 114 5.75 6.94 -8.85
CA ILE A 114 5.01 7.83 -7.96
C ILE A 114 5.23 7.35 -6.53
N SER A 115 5.93 8.17 -5.75
CA SER A 115 6.19 7.93 -4.33
C SER A 115 5.05 8.50 -3.50
N MET A 116 4.28 7.63 -2.85
CA MET A 116 3.06 8.02 -2.14
C MET A 116 3.35 8.91 -0.92
N GLU A 117 4.51 8.74 -0.28
CA GLU A 117 4.95 9.59 0.85
C GLU A 117 5.34 11.01 0.43
N LEU A 118 5.58 11.26 -0.85
CA LEU A 118 5.89 12.58 -1.38
C LEU A 118 4.67 13.34 -1.90
N VAL A 119 3.48 12.75 -1.81
CA VAL A 119 2.24 13.46 -2.13
C VAL A 119 2.13 14.71 -1.23
N PRO A 120 2.01 15.91 -1.79
CA PRO A 120 2.02 17.16 -1.01
C PRO A 120 0.81 17.24 -0.08
N ARG A 121 1.03 17.65 1.18
CA ARG A 121 -0.02 17.82 2.19
C ARG A 121 -0.77 19.13 2.02
N ILE A 122 -1.50 19.24 0.93
CA ILE A 122 -2.37 20.38 0.59
C ILE A 122 -3.82 19.93 0.48
N THR A 123 -4.77 20.83 0.64
CA THR A 123 -6.22 20.52 0.62
C THR A 123 -6.65 19.72 -0.62
N ARG A 124 -6.11 20.06 -1.80
CA ARG A 124 -6.44 19.36 -3.05
C ARG A 124 -5.95 17.91 -3.10
N ALA A 125 -4.83 17.62 -2.43
CA ALA A 125 -4.21 16.29 -2.41
C ALA A 125 -4.59 15.46 -1.18
N GLN A 126 -5.38 16.01 -0.24
CA GLN A 126 -5.74 15.35 1.01
C GLN A 126 -6.35 13.95 0.83
N LYS A 127 -7.11 13.73 -0.25
CA LYS A 127 -7.70 12.42 -0.57
C LYS A 127 -6.68 11.39 -1.03
N MET A 128 -5.49 11.83 -1.45
CA MET A 128 -4.39 10.97 -1.91
C MET A 128 -3.31 10.83 -0.82
N ASP A 129 -3.42 11.55 0.29
CA ASP A 129 -2.46 11.52 1.40
C ASP A 129 -2.63 10.25 2.24
N ALA A 130 -1.96 9.19 1.79
CA ALA A 130 -1.96 7.90 2.46
C ALA A 130 -1.22 7.95 3.81
N LEU A 131 -0.21 8.81 3.99
CA LEU A 131 0.51 8.95 5.24
C LEU A 131 -0.37 9.53 6.35
N SER A 132 -1.13 10.59 6.07
CA SER A 132 -2.00 11.21 7.08
C SER A 132 -3.12 10.27 7.52
N SER A 133 -3.73 9.52 6.60
CA SER A 133 -4.76 8.53 6.95
C SER A 133 -4.19 7.38 7.79
N GLN A 134 -3.00 6.86 7.47
CA GLN A 134 -2.34 5.82 8.26
C GLN A 134 -1.84 6.34 9.62
N ALA A 135 -1.31 7.56 9.69
CA ALA A 135 -0.89 8.19 10.93
C ALA A 135 -2.06 8.39 11.92
N ASN A 136 -3.24 8.71 11.42
CA ASN A 136 -4.44 8.80 12.25
C ASN A 136 -4.79 7.46 12.91
N LEU A 137 -4.78 6.36 12.14
CA LEU A 137 -5.00 5.02 12.67
C LEU A 137 -3.91 4.59 13.66
N ALA A 138 -2.65 4.90 13.35
CA ALA A 138 -1.52 4.62 14.24
C ALA A 138 -1.65 5.38 15.57
N GLY A 139 -2.05 6.65 15.54
CA GLY A 139 -2.30 7.45 16.74
C GLY A 139 -3.40 6.86 17.62
N TYR A 140 -4.50 6.42 17.02
CA TYR A 140 -5.58 5.74 17.73
C TYR A 140 -5.11 4.41 18.36
N ALA A 141 -4.41 3.59 17.61
CA ALA A 141 -3.85 2.33 18.09
C ALA A 141 -2.84 2.54 19.24
N ALA A 142 -2.01 3.57 19.14
CA ALA A 142 -1.03 3.91 20.17
C ALA A 142 -1.70 4.27 21.52
N VAL A 143 -2.81 5.00 21.51
CA VAL A 143 -3.57 5.33 22.73
C VAL A 143 -4.16 4.06 23.35
N ILE A 144 -4.73 3.15 22.53
CA ILE A 144 -5.27 1.89 23.03
C ILE A 144 -4.17 1.02 23.63
N GLU A 145 -3.03 0.89 22.95
CA GLU A 145 -1.92 0.08 23.43
C GLU A 145 -1.29 0.66 24.70
N ALA A 146 -1.13 1.98 24.77
CA ALA A 146 -0.69 2.66 25.99
C ALA A 146 -1.63 2.41 27.16
N SER A 147 -2.95 2.35 26.94
CA SER A 147 -3.93 2.05 27.98
C SER A 147 -3.93 0.58 28.43
N ARG A 148 -3.50 -0.33 27.58
CA ARG A 148 -3.32 -1.76 27.93
C ARG A 148 -2.06 -2.04 28.73
N THR A 149 -1.03 -1.23 28.54
CA THR A 149 0.23 -1.38 29.27
C THR A 149 0.11 -0.70 30.60
N PRO A 150 0.07 -1.43 31.75
CA PRO A 150 -0.05 -0.80 33.06
C PRO A 150 1.18 0.05 33.31
N VAL A 151 1.02 1.36 33.19
CA VAL A 151 2.00 2.31 33.69
C VAL A 151 2.05 2.13 35.20
N SER A 152 3.26 1.98 35.74
CA SER A 152 3.54 1.73 37.14
C SER A 152 2.53 2.45 38.09
N TYR A 153 1.94 1.71 39.02
CA TYR A 153 0.94 2.15 40.00
C TYR A 153 1.34 3.43 40.75
N THR A 154 2.63 3.69 40.86
CA THR A 154 3.20 4.89 41.43
C THR A 154 2.94 6.17 40.65
N HIS A 155 2.77 6.09 39.33
CA HIS A 155 2.52 7.25 38.48
C HIS A 155 1.05 7.69 38.49
N LEU A 156 0.12 6.75 38.57
CA LEU A 156 -1.32 7.03 38.69
C LEU A 156 -1.68 7.60 40.10
N ARG A 157 -0.99 7.15 41.17
CA ARG A 157 -1.23 7.65 42.53
C ARG A 157 -0.70 9.06 42.75
N ALA A 158 0.26 9.54 42.01
CA ALA A 158 0.81 10.89 42.20
C ALA A 158 -0.21 12.02 41.93
N HIS A 159 -1.26 11.73 41.18
CA HIS A 159 -2.33 12.68 40.86
C HIS A 159 -3.58 12.55 41.76
N GLU A 160 -3.75 11.40 42.44
CA GLU A 160 -4.93 11.12 43.25
C GLU A 160 -4.73 11.48 44.74
N THR A 161 -3.51 11.77 45.19
CA THR A 161 -3.21 12.06 46.60
C THR A 161 -3.06 13.56 46.92
N ARG A 162 -3.77 14.43 46.27
CA ARG A 162 -4.03 15.74 46.84
C ARG A 162 -5.20 15.60 47.81
N GLU A 163 -4.88 15.28 49.07
CA GLU A 163 -5.78 15.56 50.17
C GLU A 163 -5.99 17.07 50.30
N TYR A 164 -7.23 17.46 50.34
CA TYR A 164 -7.68 18.80 50.71
C TYR A 164 -7.56 19.01 52.19
#